data_6b9b71d40473add177933c9bda022225
#
_entry.id   6b9b71d40473add177933c9bda022225
#
_cell.length_a   1.000
_cell.length_b   1.000
_cell.length_c   1.000
_cell.angle_alpha   90.00
_cell.angle_beta   90.00
_cell.angle_gamma   90.00
#
_symmetry.space_group_name_H-M   'P 1'
#
loop_
_entity.id
_entity.type
_entity.pdbx_description
1 polymer ?
#
loop_
_entity_poly.entity_id
_entity_poly.type
_entity_poly.pdbx_seq_one_letter_code
_entity_poly.pdbx_strand_id
1 'polypeptide(L)'
;MKSVCFDSIEQNWQIFLPKANQGNKGRITMKMTTEEAFVKVLQMHGIDHAFGIIGSAFMPISDLFPKAGITFWDVAHETNGGLICDGYTRATGKIAMAIAQNGPGVTNFITPIKTAYWNHTPMLLVTPQAANKTIGQGGFQEVEQMALFKDMVCYQEEVRDPSRMAEVLNRVIEKAIRGSAPAQINVPRDYWTQVIDIELPQIVRLERPAGGTEAIAKAANLLSKAKFPVILSGAGVVIGNAISECQALAERLDAPVCSGYQHNDSFPGSHPLAAGPLGYNGSKAAMELIAMADVVLALGTRLNPFSTLPGYGIDYWPKSASIIQVDINSDRIGLTKKLTVGICGDAKMVANQILKKLSSTAGDTDRDDRKAIIHQTKSAWMQTLTSMNHEDDDPGTNWNVEARKRDADFMSPRMAWRAIQDGLPENAIISSDIGNNCAIGNAYPTFEEGRKYLAPGLFGPCGYGFPSVLGAKIGCPDVPVVGFAGDGAFGISMNEMTSCGRKEWPAITMVVFRNYQWGAEKRNSILWYDNNFVGTELDRTFSYAKAAKGFGLEGVLVKTQSELTAALKESCKAQEDGVTTFIEVLLNQELGEPFRRDAMKAPVEVAGIDPKDMRQQ
;
A
#
# COMPACT_ATOMS: atom_id res chain seq x y z
N MET A 1 -28.94 -1.30 -3.54
CA MET A 1 -29.33 -1.93 -4.82
C MET A 1 -28.22 -2.89 -5.23
N LYS A 2 -28.62 -4.06 -5.64
CA LYS A 2 -27.91 -5.33 -5.82
C LYS A 2 -26.46 -5.28 -6.35
N SER A 3 -25.61 -6.08 -5.72
CA SER A 3 -24.32 -6.59 -6.20
C SER A 3 -24.42 -7.10 -7.65
N VAL A 4 -23.77 -6.43 -8.56
CA VAL A 4 -23.62 -6.88 -9.95
C VAL A 4 -22.14 -6.77 -10.31
N CYS A 5 -21.35 -7.72 -9.86
CA CYS A 5 -19.96 -7.90 -10.36
C CYS A 5 -19.44 -9.35 -10.24
N PHE A 6 -20.29 -10.35 -9.99
CA PHE A 6 -19.80 -11.74 -9.88
C PHE A 6 -20.33 -12.72 -10.94
N ASP A 7 -21.35 -12.36 -11.73
CA ASP A 7 -22.02 -13.32 -12.63
C ASP A 7 -21.65 -13.22 -14.12
N SER A 8 -20.75 -12.32 -14.53
CA SER A 8 -20.39 -12.16 -15.96
C SER A 8 -19.16 -12.95 -16.42
N ILE A 9 -18.51 -13.71 -15.54
CA ILE A 9 -17.26 -14.43 -15.86
C ILE A 9 -17.51 -15.84 -16.44
N GLU A 10 -18.69 -16.42 -16.27
CA GLU A 10 -18.95 -17.79 -16.75
C GLU A 10 -19.34 -17.91 -18.23
N GLN A 11 -19.73 -16.85 -18.92
CA GLN A 11 -20.28 -16.96 -20.27
C GLN A 11 -19.28 -16.80 -21.43
N ASN A 12 -18.05 -16.33 -21.20
CA ASN A 12 -17.05 -16.13 -22.28
C ASN A 12 -15.97 -17.22 -22.42
N TRP A 13 -16.07 -18.32 -21.68
CA TRP A 13 -15.05 -19.37 -21.66
C TRP A 13 -15.19 -20.47 -22.73
N GLN A 14 -16.20 -20.42 -23.61
CA GLN A 14 -16.49 -21.52 -24.54
C GLN A 14 -15.85 -21.43 -25.93
N ILE A 15 -15.06 -20.40 -26.27
CA ILE A 15 -14.70 -20.17 -27.69
C ILE A 15 -13.36 -20.80 -28.12
N PHE A 16 -12.49 -21.28 -27.23
CA PHE A 16 -11.16 -21.80 -27.64
C PHE A 16 -10.65 -23.07 -26.93
N LEU A 17 -11.52 -23.97 -26.54
CA LEU A 17 -11.06 -25.32 -26.21
C LEU A 17 -11.38 -26.26 -27.39
N PRO A 18 -10.39 -26.92 -28.00
CA PRO A 18 -10.69 -28.02 -28.91
C PRO A 18 -11.41 -29.12 -28.12
N LYS A 19 -12.49 -29.66 -28.70
CA LYS A 19 -13.26 -30.78 -28.11
C LYS A 19 -12.30 -31.89 -27.71
N ALA A 20 -12.20 -32.12 -26.38
CA ALA A 20 -11.41 -33.21 -25.84
C ALA A 20 -11.92 -34.54 -26.40
N ASN A 21 -11.10 -35.24 -27.11
CA ASN A 21 -11.32 -36.65 -27.45
C ASN A 21 -11.16 -37.45 -26.15
N GLN A 22 -12.27 -37.99 -25.64
CA GLN A 22 -12.27 -38.88 -24.46
C GLN A 22 -11.64 -40.22 -24.83
N GLY A 23 -10.34 -40.34 -24.62
CA GLY A 23 -9.70 -41.62 -24.91
C GLY A 23 -8.18 -41.64 -24.90
N ASN A 24 -7.54 -40.92 -24.01
CA ASN A 24 -6.18 -41.28 -23.56
C ASN A 24 -5.79 -40.41 -22.32
N LYS A 25 -5.34 -41.03 -21.25
CA LYS A 25 -4.79 -40.36 -20.04
C LYS A 25 -3.35 -39.85 -20.32
N GLY A 26 -3.06 -39.37 -21.52
CA GLY A 26 -1.79 -38.75 -21.89
C GLY A 26 -1.84 -37.23 -21.68
N ARG A 27 -0.76 -36.63 -21.25
CA ARG A 27 -0.56 -35.18 -21.23
C ARG A 27 -0.82 -34.65 -22.65
N ILE A 28 -1.69 -33.64 -22.74
CA ILE A 28 -2.01 -33.00 -24.03
C ILE A 28 -0.95 -31.92 -24.27
N THR A 29 0.05 -32.24 -25.10
CA THR A 29 0.97 -31.22 -25.62
C THR A 29 0.37 -30.57 -26.85
N MET A 30 0.60 -29.27 -26.99
CA MET A 30 0.21 -28.49 -28.17
C MET A 30 1.44 -27.83 -28.78
N LYS A 31 1.50 -27.83 -30.11
CA LYS A 31 2.55 -27.14 -30.83
C LYS A 31 2.21 -25.66 -30.88
N MET A 32 3.04 -24.82 -30.25
CA MET A 32 2.89 -23.37 -30.23
C MET A 32 4.24 -22.69 -30.04
N THR A 33 4.26 -21.37 -30.20
CA THR A 33 5.46 -20.62 -29.90
C THR A 33 5.59 -20.37 -28.38
N THR A 34 6.80 -20.10 -27.93
CA THR A 34 7.09 -19.82 -26.49
C THR A 34 6.36 -18.59 -25.99
N GLU A 35 6.25 -17.53 -26.82
CA GLU A 35 5.50 -16.32 -26.50
C GLU A 35 3.99 -16.56 -26.43
N GLU A 36 3.43 -17.41 -27.32
CA GLU A 36 2.03 -17.83 -27.22
C GLU A 36 1.76 -18.57 -25.91
N ALA A 37 2.65 -19.51 -25.54
CA ALA A 37 2.54 -20.24 -24.28
C ALA A 37 2.62 -19.30 -23.05
N PHE A 38 3.53 -18.32 -23.09
CA PHE A 38 3.66 -17.32 -22.04
C PHE A 38 2.36 -16.53 -21.86
N VAL A 39 1.83 -15.97 -22.93
CA VAL A 39 0.61 -15.15 -22.90
C VAL A 39 -0.62 -15.98 -22.51
N LYS A 40 -0.73 -17.24 -22.94
CA LYS A 40 -1.81 -18.14 -22.50
C LYS A 40 -1.79 -18.38 -20.99
N VAL A 41 -0.62 -18.57 -20.39
CA VAL A 41 -0.51 -18.72 -18.93
C VAL A 41 -0.92 -17.43 -18.21
N LEU A 42 -0.57 -16.24 -18.73
CA LEU A 42 -1.06 -14.97 -18.17
C LEU A 42 -2.60 -14.92 -18.18
N GLN A 43 -3.24 -15.26 -19.32
CA GLN A 43 -4.70 -15.32 -19.44
C GLN A 43 -5.32 -16.31 -18.44
N MET A 44 -4.74 -17.49 -18.28
CA MET A 44 -5.23 -18.52 -17.34
C MET A 44 -5.23 -18.03 -15.88
N HIS A 45 -4.30 -17.16 -15.51
CA HIS A 45 -4.24 -16.52 -14.19
C HIS A 45 -5.04 -15.22 -14.09
N GLY A 46 -5.67 -14.76 -15.17
CA GLY A 46 -6.43 -13.51 -15.21
C GLY A 46 -5.56 -12.25 -15.08
N ILE A 47 -4.32 -12.31 -15.59
CA ILE A 47 -3.42 -11.16 -15.69
C ILE A 47 -3.77 -10.43 -16.98
N ASP A 48 -4.49 -9.32 -16.85
CA ASP A 48 -5.05 -8.51 -17.93
C ASP A 48 -4.39 -7.11 -18.06
N HIS A 49 -3.43 -6.79 -17.18
CA HIS A 49 -2.68 -5.54 -17.21
C HIS A 49 -1.18 -5.75 -17.05
N ALA A 50 -0.41 -5.02 -17.83
CA ALA A 50 1.05 -4.95 -17.79
C ALA A 50 1.51 -3.49 -17.73
N PHE A 51 2.50 -3.20 -16.90
CA PHE A 51 3.01 -1.84 -16.65
C PHE A 51 4.51 -1.76 -16.89
N GLY A 52 4.95 -0.77 -17.63
CA GLY A 52 6.37 -0.55 -17.91
C GLY A 52 6.63 0.30 -19.14
N ILE A 53 7.85 0.28 -19.65
CA ILE A 53 8.23 0.90 -20.92
C ILE A 53 8.55 -0.20 -21.93
N ILE A 54 8.00 -0.06 -23.13
CA ILE A 54 8.21 -1.05 -24.20
C ILE A 54 9.69 -1.26 -24.49
N GLY A 55 10.09 -2.51 -24.72
CA GLY A 55 11.45 -2.86 -25.02
C GLY A 55 11.60 -4.04 -25.96
N SER A 56 12.62 -4.01 -26.81
CA SER A 56 12.86 -5.04 -27.82
C SER A 56 13.07 -6.44 -27.25
N ALA A 57 13.49 -6.55 -25.99
CA ALA A 57 13.75 -7.84 -25.36
C ALA A 57 12.47 -8.66 -25.06
N PHE A 58 11.28 -8.04 -25.10
CA PHE A 58 10.00 -8.72 -24.89
C PHE A 58 8.93 -8.38 -25.95
N MET A 59 9.30 -7.74 -27.06
CA MET A 59 8.37 -7.47 -28.16
C MET A 59 7.57 -8.69 -28.60
N PRO A 60 8.12 -9.92 -28.69
CA PRO A 60 7.35 -11.07 -29.11
C PRO A 60 6.12 -11.36 -28.26
N ILE A 61 6.18 -11.16 -26.93
CA ILE A 61 5.00 -11.32 -26.07
C ILE A 61 4.09 -10.09 -26.11
N SER A 62 4.64 -8.87 -26.18
CA SER A 62 3.81 -7.66 -26.20
C SER A 62 3.00 -7.50 -27.50
N ASP A 63 3.47 -8.03 -28.62
CA ASP A 63 2.70 -8.10 -29.87
C ASP A 63 1.41 -8.92 -29.73
N LEU A 64 1.41 -9.90 -28.83
CA LEU A 64 0.24 -10.74 -28.56
C LEU A 64 -0.73 -10.13 -27.53
N PHE A 65 -0.33 -9.13 -26.74
CA PHE A 65 -1.15 -8.59 -25.67
C PHE A 65 -2.54 -8.12 -26.12
N PRO A 66 -2.70 -7.31 -27.19
CA PRO A 66 -4.02 -6.87 -27.63
C PRO A 66 -4.96 -8.03 -27.98
N LYS A 67 -4.44 -9.07 -28.66
CA LYS A 67 -5.20 -10.27 -29.02
C LYS A 67 -5.58 -11.12 -27.81
N ALA A 68 -4.78 -11.04 -26.75
CA ALA A 68 -4.99 -11.77 -25.50
C ALA A 68 -5.87 -11.02 -24.50
N GLY A 69 -6.29 -9.78 -24.79
CA GLY A 69 -7.04 -8.93 -23.88
C GLY A 69 -6.17 -8.35 -22.75
N ILE A 70 -4.87 -8.27 -22.96
CA ILE A 70 -3.93 -7.67 -22.01
C ILE A 70 -3.65 -6.22 -22.42
N THR A 71 -3.90 -5.27 -21.54
CA THR A 71 -3.58 -3.87 -21.77
C THR A 71 -2.17 -3.59 -21.28
N PHE A 72 -1.31 -3.08 -22.17
CA PHE A 72 0.01 -2.57 -21.82
C PHE A 72 -0.07 -1.06 -21.54
N TRP A 73 0.30 -0.68 -20.32
CA TRP A 73 0.35 0.71 -19.87
C TRP A 73 1.78 1.21 -19.97
N ASP A 74 2.04 1.99 -21.01
CA ASP A 74 3.35 2.59 -21.24
C ASP A 74 3.52 3.83 -20.36
N VAL A 75 4.45 3.74 -19.42
CA VAL A 75 4.67 4.74 -18.36
C VAL A 75 5.82 5.68 -18.70
N ALA A 76 5.92 6.80 -18.00
CA ALA A 76 7.03 7.76 -18.16
C ALA A 76 8.35 7.27 -17.53
N HIS A 77 8.28 6.36 -16.55
CA HIS A 77 9.43 5.76 -15.87
C HIS A 77 9.05 4.41 -15.26
N GLU A 78 9.90 3.40 -15.35
CA GLU A 78 9.59 2.05 -14.88
C GLU A 78 9.33 2.00 -13.37
N THR A 79 9.99 2.83 -12.57
CA THR A 79 9.69 2.96 -11.12
C THR A 79 8.21 3.28 -10.92
N ASN A 80 7.67 4.24 -11.67
CA ASN A 80 6.24 4.57 -11.62
C ASN A 80 5.39 3.38 -12.09
N GLY A 81 5.80 2.69 -13.16
CA GLY A 81 5.12 1.50 -13.65
C GLY A 81 4.94 0.41 -12.57
N GLY A 82 5.99 0.16 -11.80
CA GLY A 82 5.91 -0.79 -10.68
C GLY A 82 5.02 -0.29 -9.54
N LEU A 83 5.01 1.02 -9.24
CA LEU A 83 4.11 1.61 -8.22
C LEU A 83 2.65 1.66 -8.69
N ILE A 84 2.40 1.87 -9.99
CA ILE A 84 1.07 1.76 -10.61
C ILE A 84 0.56 0.32 -10.48
N CYS A 85 1.42 -0.68 -10.76
CA CYS A 85 1.10 -2.09 -10.59
C CYS A 85 0.75 -2.44 -9.13
N ASP A 86 1.48 -1.90 -8.15
CA ASP A 86 1.15 -2.05 -6.71
C ASP A 86 -0.22 -1.45 -6.39
N GLY A 87 -0.49 -0.22 -6.85
CA GLY A 87 -1.78 0.46 -6.67
C GLY A 87 -2.95 -0.32 -7.26
N TYR A 88 -2.81 -0.82 -8.49
CA TYR A 88 -3.82 -1.67 -9.14
C TYR A 88 -4.13 -2.93 -8.33
N THR A 89 -3.10 -3.67 -7.95
CA THR A 89 -3.27 -4.93 -7.22
C THR A 89 -3.88 -4.70 -5.83
N ARG A 90 -3.47 -3.66 -5.12
CA ARG A 90 -4.01 -3.35 -3.80
C ARG A 90 -5.48 -2.91 -3.85
N ALA A 91 -5.86 -2.10 -4.83
CA ALA A 91 -7.23 -1.66 -5.00
C ALA A 91 -8.17 -2.80 -5.45
N THR A 92 -7.71 -3.68 -6.34
CA THR A 92 -8.54 -4.72 -6.94
C THR A 92 -8.43 -6.09 -6.26
N GLY A 93 -7.29 -6.41 -5.67
CA GLY A 93 -6.93 -7.77 -5.24
C GLY A 93 -6.51 -8.70 -6.38
N LYS A 94 -6.42 -8.21 -7.62
CA LYS A 94 -5.97 -8.98 -8.79
C LYS A 94 -4.47 -8.81 -8.98
N ILE A 95 -3.79 -9.89 -9.36
CA ILE A 95 -2.37 -9.82 -9.72
C ILE A 95 -2.20 -9.13 -11.07
N ALA A 96 -1.15 -8.31 -11.22
CA ALA A 96 -0.76 -7.68 -12.47
C ALA A 96 0.74 -7.88 -12.73
N MET A 97 1.22 -7.43 -13.88
CA MET A 97 2.57 -7.65 -14.37
C MET A 97 3.34 -6.34 -14.50
N ALA A 98 4.55 -6.30 -13.94
CA ALA A 98 5.56 -5.28 -14.23
C ALA A 98 6.60 -5.86 -15.19
N ILE A 99 6.88 -5.17 -16.30
CA ILE A 99 7.80 -5.62 -17.33
C ILE A 99 8.50 -4.43 -18.00
N ALA A 100 9.79 -4.55 -18.27
CA ALA A 100 10.56 -3.54 -18.99
C ALA A 100 11.72 -4.15 -19.75
N GLN A 101 12.42 -3.32 -20.53
CA GLN A 101 13.66 -3.69 -21.23
C GLN A 101 14.71 -4.21 -20.24
N ASN A 102 15.46 -5.24 -20.63
CA ASN A 102 16.57 -5.76 -19.84
C ASN A 102 17.62 -4.68 -19.51
N GLY A 103 18.36 -4.87 -18.43
CA GLY A 103 19.34 -3.91 -17.96
C GLY A 103 18.70 -2.65 -17.39
N PRO A 104 18.84 -1.47 -18.03
CA PRO A 104 18.43 -0.19 -17.43
C PRO A 104 16.95 -0.11 -17.08
N GLY A 105 16.04 -0.65 -17.88
CA GLY A 105 14.62 -0.66 -17.57
C GLY A 105 14.30 -1.52 -16.35
N VAL A 106 14.83 -2.74 -16.31
CA VAL A 106 14.63 -3.66 -15.18
C VAL A 106 15.20 -3.12 -13.88
N THR A 107 16.37 -2.46 -13.91
CA THR A 107 16.99 -1.89 -12.70
C THR A 107 16.14 -0.80 -12.05
N ASN A 108 15.31 -0.08 -12.81
CA ASN A 108 14.39 0.92 -12.29
C ASN A 108 13.24 0.31 -11.46
N PHE A 109 13.01 -1.00 -11.52
CA PHE A 109 11.98 -1.67 -10.71
C PHE A 109 12.43 -2.00 -9.26
N ILE A 110 13.67 -1.74 -8.87
CA ILE A 110 14.17 -2.10 -7.53
C ILE A 110 13.28 -1.53 -6.42
N THR A 111 13.06 -0.22 -6.42
CA THR A 111 12.23 0.44 -5.40
C THR A 111 10.78 -0.06 -5.38
N PRO A 112 10.03 -0.09 -6.50
CA PRO A 112 8.63 -0.52 -6.47
C PRO A 112 8.46 -2.00 -6.12
N ILE A 113 9.36 -2.88 -6.53
CA ILE A 113 9.27 -4.30 -6.18
C ILE A 113 9.49 -4.50 -4.68
N LYS A 114 10.47 -3.81 -4.07
CA LYS A 114 10.63 -3.87 -2.61
C LYS A 114 9.44 -3.25 -1.86
N THR A 115 8.85 -2.19 -2.40
CA THR A 115 7.60 -1.60 -1.87
C THR A 115 6.47 -2.62 -1.89
N ALA A 116 6.21 -3.26 -3.02
CA ALA A 116 5.19 -4.29 -3.16
C ALA A 116 5.44 -5.49 -2.22
N TYR A 117 6.71 -5.91 -2.05
CA TYR A 117 7.08 -6.95 -1.09
C TYR A 117 6.67 -6.60 0.35
N TRP A 118 6.92 -5.36 0.78
CA TRP A 118 6.56 -4.91 2.12
C TRP A 118 5.06 -4.63 2.27
N ASN A 119 4.36 -4.30 1.18
CA ASN A 119 2.92 -4.10 1.14
C ASN A 119 2.11 -5.40 1.01
N HIS A 120 2.78 -6.55 0.89
CA HIS A 120 2.13 -7.85 0.65
C HIS A 120 1.30 -7.88 -0.63
N THR A 121 1.80 -7.24 -1.67
CA THR A 121 1.18 -7.14 -2.99
C THR A 121 1.71 -8.24 -3.90
N PRO A 122 0.90 -9.24 -4.28
CA PRO A 122 1.30 -10.20 -5.30
C PRO A 122 1.47 -9.48 -6.64
N MET A 123 2.64 -9.66 -7.24
CA MET A 123 3.01 -9.03 -8.51
C MET A 123 3.90 -9.96 -9.31
N LEU A 124 3.65 -10.07 -10.61
CA LEU A 124 4.55 -10.75 -11.53
C LEU A 124 5.58 -9.76 -12.06
N LEU A 125 6.84 -9.94 -11.68
CA LEU A 125 7.97 -9.22 -12.27
C LEU A 125 8.56 -10.04 -13.41
N VAL A 126 8.44 -9.54 -14.63
CA VAL A 126 9.05 -10.14 -15.83
C VAL A 126 10.32 -9.38 -16.17
N THR A 127 11.44 -10.09 -16.12
CA THR A 127 12.77 -9.54 -16.45
C THR A 127 13.31 -10.25 -17.68
N PRO A 128 13.11 -9.68 -18.89
CA PRO A 128 13.80 -10.16 -20.07
C PRO A 128 15.30 -10.08 -19.85
N GLN A 129 16.06 -11.06 -20.34
CA GLN A 129 17.51 -11.14 -20.15
C GLN A 129 18.23 -11.07 -21.49
N ALA A 130 19.50 -10.70 -21.48
CA ALA A 130 20.39 -10.87 -22.61
C ALA A 130 20.32 -12.31 -23.15
N ALA A 131 20.62 -12.49 -24.42
CA ALA A 131 20.56 -13.83 -25.03
C ALA A 131 21.57 -14.79 -24.38
N ASN A 132 21.17 -16.01 -24.07
CA ASN A 132 22.07 -17.04 -23.51
C ASN A 132 23.34 -17.25 -24.35
N LYS A 133 23.23 -17.08 -25.66
CA LYS A 133 24.37 -17.21 -26.59
C LYS A 133 25.46 -16.17 -26.37
N THR A 134 25.17 -15.06 -25.65
CA THR A 134 26.08 -13.92 -25.46
C THR A 134 26.30 -13.53 -24.00
N ILE A 135 25.65 -14.19 -23.06
CA ILE A 135 25.85 -13.94 -21.62
C ILE A 135 27.34 -14.12 -21.26
N GLY A 136 27.86 -13.17 -20.48
CA GLY A 136 29.26 -13.14 -20.05
C GLY A 136 30.22 -12.55 -21.07
N GLN A 137 29.75 -12.10 -22.24
CA GLN A 137 30.56 -11.47 -23.28
C GLN A 137 30.47 -9.93 -23.27
N GLY A 138 29.77 -9.33 -22.29
CA GLY A 138 29.51 -7.89 -22.24
C GLY A 138 28.49 -7.46 -23.30
N GLY A 139 27.43 -8.24 -23.49
CA GLY A 139 26.35 -7.94 -24.42
C GLY A 139 25.60 -6.66 -24.08
N PHE A 140 24.92 -6.08 -25.08
CA PHE A 140 24.15 -4.84 -24.88
C PHE A 140 23.12 -4.98 -23.76
N GLN A 141 23.18 -4.10 -22.76
CA GLN A 141 22.29 -4.06 -21.58
C GLN A 141 22.31 -5.33 -20.72
N GLU A 142 23.41 -6.06 -20.74
CA GLU A 142 23.59 -7.23 -19.89
C GLU A 142 23.80 -6.80 -18.42
N VAL A 143 23.06 -7.40 -17.50
CA VAL A 143 23.22 -7.25 -16.05
C VAL A 143 22.72 -8.51 -15.35
N GLU A 144 23.28 -8.85 -14.19
CA GLU A 144 22.86 -10.01 -13.39
C GLU A 144 21.55 -9.72 -12.67
N GLN A 145 20.42 -9.89 -13.37
CA GLN A 145 19.10 -9.47 -12.91
C GLN A 145 18.56 -10.32 -11.75
N MET A 146 18.93 -11.61 -11.69
CA MET A 146 18.51 -12.47 -10.58
C MET A 146 19.13 -12.02 -9.25
N ALA A 147 20.38 -11.58 -9.25
CA ALA A 147 21.04 -11.08 -8.05
C ALA A 147 20.42 -9.78 -7.55
N LEU A 148 19.98 -8.89 -8.45
CA LEU A 148 19.37 -7.60 -8.09
C LEU A 148 18.11 -7.76 -7.25
N PHE A 149 17.26 -8.75 -7.54
CA PHE A 149 15.96 -8.92 -6.89
C PHE A 149 15.93 -9.99 -5.81
N LYS A 150 17.06 -10.62 -5.48
CA LYS A 150 17.14 -11.73 -4.52
C LYS A 150 16.48 -11.45 -3.17
N ASP A 151 16.63 -10.23 -2.64
CA ASP A 151 16.04 -9.80 -1.35
C ASP A 151 14.70 -9.04 -1.53
N MET A 152 14.18 -8.96 -2.74
CA MET A 152 13.04 -8.10 -3.05
C MET A 152 11.78 -8.86 -3.45
N VAL A 153 11.91 -10.15 -3.71
CA VAL A 153 10.84 -11.03 -4.16
C VAL A 153 10.70 -12.24 -3.25
N CYS A 154 9.52 -12.84 -3.17
CA CYS A 154 9.31 -14.06 -2.41
C CYS A 154 9.78 -15.32 -3.14
N TYR A 155 9.93 -15.24 -4.45
CA TYR A 155 10.41 -16.30 -5.31
C TYR A 155 10.99 -15.73 -6.60
N GLN A 156 12.01 -16.39 -7.14
CA GLN A 156 12.56 -16.04 -8.46
C GLN A 156 13.01 -17.28 -9.19
N GLU A 157 12.80 -17.32 -10.50
CA GLU A 157 13.26 -18.41 -11.36
C GLU A 157 13.63 -17.91 -12.76
N GLU A 158 14.72 -18.43 -13.31
CA GLU A 158 15.11 -18.22 -14.70
C GLU A 158 14.64 -19.40 -15.54
N VAL A 159 14.10 -19.10 -16.73
CA VAL A 159 13.79 -20.11 -17.73
C VAL A 159 15.09 -20.60 -18.36
N ARG A 160 15.41 -21.87 -18.13
CA ARG A 160 16.65 -22.50 -18.63
C ARG A 160 16.43 -23.40 -19.85
N ASP A 161 15.18 -23.70 -20.15
CA ASP A 161 14.76 -24.51 -21.28
C ASP A 161 13.44 -23.92 -21.83
N PRO A 162 13.38 -23.54 -23.11
CA PRO A 162 12.18 -22.98 -23.73
C PRO A 162 10.94 -23.86 -23.59
N SER A 163 11.10 -25.19 -23.57
CA SER A 163 9.98 -26.15 -23.40
C SER A 163 9.31 -26.07 -22.02
N ARG A 164 9.99 -25.47 -21.06
CA ARG A 164 9.49 -25.28 -19.68
C ARG A 164 8.89 -23.89 -19.44
N MET A 165 8.77 -23.06 -20.46
CA MET A 165 8.28 -21.68 -20.34
C MET A 165 6.96 -21.60 -19.57
N ALA A 166 5.96 -22.37 -19.97
CA ALA A 166 4.64 -22.37 -19.33
C ALA A 166 4.68 -22.90 -17.88
N GLU A 167 5.45 -23.96 -17.62
CA GLU A 167 5.62 -24.53 -16.29
C GLU A 167 6.25 -23.54 -15.30
N VAL A 168 7.36 -22.89 -15.72
CA VAL A 168 8.10 -21.95 -14.88
C VAL A 168 7.25 -20.72 -14.60
N LEU A 169 6.61 -20.13 -15.61
CA LEU A 169 5.75 -18.97 -15.45
C LEU A 169 4.59 -19.26 -14.48
N ASN A 170 3.89 -20.38 -14.66
CA ASN A 170 2.82 -20.79 -13.75
C ASN A 170 3.32 -20.87 -12.30
N ARG A 171 4.47 -21.52 -12.07
CA ARG A 171 5.06 -21.66 -10.74
C ARG A 171 5.39 -20.31 -10.11
N VAL A 172 5.97 -19.38 -10.88
CA VAL A 172 6.30 -18.03 -10.41
C VAL A 172 5.04 -17.27 -10.01
N ILE A 173 3.99 -17.28 -10.84
CA ILE A 173 2.71 -16.62 -10.54
C ILE A 173 2.06 -17.22 -9.29
N GLU A 174 1.99 -18.55 -9.18
CA GLU A 174 1.45 -19.21 -7.98
C GLU A 174 2.23 -18.86 -6.71
N LYS A 175 3.56 -18.75 -6.80
CA LYS A 175 4.40 -18.33 -5.66
C LYS A 175 4.13 -16.89 -5.25
N ALA A 176 3.92 -15.97 -6.21
CA ALA A 176 3.54 -14.60 -5.91
C ALA A 176 2.19 -14.53 -5.16
N ILE A 177 1.19 -15.25 -5.65
CA ILE A 177 -0.16 -15.28 -5.06
C ILE A 177 -0.12 -15.90 -3.64
N ARG A 178 0.53 -17.06 -3.48
CA ARG A 178 0.61 -17.77 -2.19
C ARG A 178 1.46 -17.03 -1.17
N GLY A 179 2.53 -16.37 -1.64
CA GLY A 179 3.44 -15.59 -0.79
C GLY A 179 2.91 -14.18 -0.47
N SER A 180 1.83 -13.74 -1.12
CA SER A 180 1.33 -12.35 -1.05
C SER A 180 2.49 -11.36 -1.22
N ALA A 181 3.28 -11.53 -2.28
CA ALA A 181 4.47 -10.70 -2.55
C ALA A 181 4.89 -10.85 -4.02
N PRO A 182 5.73 -9.94 -4.56
CA PRO A 182 6.25 -10.08 -5.91
C PRO A 182 7.06 -11.38 -6.10
N ALA A 183 6.96 -11.95 -7.30
CA ALA A 183 7.84 -13.01 -7.75
C ALA A 183 8.38 -12.71 -9.16
N GLN A 184 9.64 -13.10 -9.41
CA GLN A 184 10.36 -12.78 -10.64
C GLN A 184 10.49 -14.00 -11.54
N ILE A 185 10.16 -13.81 -12.81
CA ILE A 185 10.59 -14.70 -13.90
C ILE A 185 11.64 -14.00 -14.76
N ASN A 186 12.79 -14.64 -14.95
CA ASN A 186 13.85 -14.16 -15.81
C ASN A 186 13.86 -14.98 -17.11
N VAL A 187 13.79 -14.30 -18.26
CA VAL A 187 13.65 -14.97 -19.57
C VAL A 187 14.70 -14.48 -20.55
N PRO A 188 15.65 -15.34 -20.94
CA PRO A 188 16.59 -15.03 -22.00
C PRO A 188 15.87 -14.73 -23.31
N ARG A 189 16.22 -13.60 -23.97
CA ARG A 189 15.50 -13.11 -25.13
C ARG A 189 15.59 -14.03 -26.36
N ASP A 190 16.59 -14.90 -26.45
CA ASP A 190 16.73 -15.88 -27.53
C ASP A 190 15.84 -17.12 -27.34
N TYR A 191 15.04 -17.16 -26.28
CA TYR A 191 14.02 -18.18 -26.07
C TYR A 191 12.66 -17.82 -26.68
N TRP A 192 12.44 -16.57 -27.07
CA TRP A 192 11.24 -16.20 -27.79
C TRP A 192 11.22 -16.75 -29.22
N THR A 193 10.02 -16.87 -29.81
CA THR A 193 9.77 -17.31 -31.21
C THR A 193 10.17 -18.77 -31.51
N GLN A 194 10.46 -19.57 -30.50
CA GLN A 194 10.73 -20.99 -30.68
C GLN A 194 9.43 -21.78 -30.71
N VAL A 195 9.24 -22.57 -31.79
CA VAL A 195 8.08 -23.46 -31.94
C VAL A 195 8.39 -24.81 -31.30
N ILE A 196 7.66 -25.14 -30.27
CA ILE A 196 7.89 -26.34 -29.45
C ILE A 196 6.56 -26.99 -29.05
N ASP A 197 6.65 -28.25 -28.61
CA ASP A 197 5.52 -28.95 -28.01
C ASP A 197 5.44 -28.59 -26.53
N ILE A 198 4.40 -27.83 -26.14
CA ILE A 198 4.21 -27.33 -24.78
C ILE A 198 2.98 -27.97 -24.14
N GLU A 199 3.10 -28.36 -22.90
CA GLU A 199 1.99 -28.68 -22.02
C GLU A 199 1.61 -27.43 -21.21
N LEU A 200 0.34 -26.99 -21.34
CA LEU A 200 -0.16 -25.91 -20.51
C LEU A 200 -0.46 -26.41 -19.08
N PRO A 201 -0.13 -25.65 -18.05
CA PRO A 201 -0.32 -26.06 -16.66
C PRO A 201 -1.81 -26.11 -16.30
N GLN A 202 -2.15 -26.96 -15.33
CA GLN A 202 -3.43 -26.92 -14.66
C GLN A 202 -3.34 -25.96 -13.46
N ILE A 203 -4.23 -24.98 -13.38
CA ILE A 203 -4.28 -24.06 -12.24
C ILE A 203 -5.01 -24.71 -11.10
N VAL A 204 -4.36 -24.80 -9.94
CA VAL A 204 -4.91 -25.33 -8.69
C VAL A 204 -5.14 -24.21 -7.71
N ARG A 205 -6.40 -23.91 -7.39
CA ARG A 205 -6.74 -22.97 -6.32
C ARG A 205 -6.65 -23.66 -4.97
N LEU A 206 -5.82 -23.13 -4.07
CA LEU A 206 -5.71 -23.64 -2.71
C LEU A 206 -6.75 -22.97 -1.81
N GLU A 207 -7.32 -23.75 -0.90
CA GLU A 207 -8.11 -23.20 0.19
C GLU A 207 -7.23 -22.38 1.14
N ARG A 208 -7.81 -21.36 1.77
CA ARG A 208 -7.11 -20.55 2.75
C ARG A 208 -6.99 -21.30 4.09
N PRO A 209 -5.82 -21.25 4.77
CA PRO A 209 -5.61 -21.99 6.01
C PRO A 209 -6.49 -21.44 7.13
N ALA A 210 -7.19 -22.33 7.83
CA ALA A 210 -8.15 -21.98 8.87
C ALA A 210 -7.54 -21.86 10.29
N GLY A 211 -6.24 -22.11 10.45
CA GLY A 211 -5.56 -22.14 11.75
C GLY A 211 -5.71 -23.47 12.50
N GLY A 212 -4.88 -23.67 13.52
CA GLY A 212 -4.90 -24.88 14.35
C GLY A 212 -6.02 -24.85 15.38
N THR A 213 -6.76 -25.95 15.52
CA THR A 213 -7.95 -26.06 16.39
C THR A 213 -7.66 -25.74 17.86
N GLU A 214 -6.52 -26.19 18.39
CA GLU A 214 -6.11 -25.93 19.79
C GLU A 214 -5.78 -24.46 20.02
N ALA A 215 -5.02 -23.85 19.10
CA ALA A 215 -4.66 -22.43 19.18
C ALA A 215 -5.92 -21.54 19.11
N ILE A 216 -6.87 -21.87 18.24
CA ILE A 216 -8.18 -21.18 18.14
C ILE A 216 -8.96 -21.33 19.44
N ALA A 217 -9.05 -22.52 20.03
CA ALA A 217 -9.74 -22.75 21.29
C ALA A 217 -9.10 -21.95 22.43
N LYS A 218 -7.77 -21.92 22.50
CA LYS A 218 -7.03 -21.12 23.48
C LYS A 218 -7.27 -19.63 23.31
N ALA A 219 -7.27 -19.13 22.07
CA ALA A 219 -7.57 -17.74 21.75
C ALA A 219 -9.00 -17.35 22.16
N ALA A 220 -10.00 -18.17 21.81
CA ALA A 220 -11.39 -17.93 22.20
C ALA A 220 -11.58 -17.93 23.72
N ASN A 221 -10.92 -18.84 24.44
CA ASN A 221 -10.97 -18.87 25.92
C ASN A 221 -10.31 -17.62 26.56
N LEU A 222 -9.21 -17.12 26.02
CA LEU A 222 -8.60 -15.87 26.49
C LEU A 222 -9.53 -14.67 26.25
N LEU A 223 -10.06 -14.55 25.04
CA LEU A 223 -10.97 -13.46 24.68
C LEU A 223 -12.28 -13.48 25.47
N SER A 224 -12.86 -14.67 25.75
CA SER A 224 -14.10 -14.78 26.54
C SER A 224 -13.94 -14.37 28.00
N LYS A 225 -12.73 -14.39 28.54
CA LYS A 225 -12.40 -14.04 29.94
C LYS A 225 -11.78 -12.65 30.06
N ALA A 226 -11.52 -11.99 28.95
CA ALA A 226 -10.86 -10.69 28.93
C ALA A 226 -11.76 -9.61 29.58
N LYS A 227 -11.16 -8.79 30.42
CA LYS A 227 -11.80 -7.60 31.00
C LYS A 227 -11.83 -6.45 30.01
N PHE A 228 -10.73 -6.26 29.28
CA PHE A 228 -10.61 -5.22 28.27
C PHE A 228 -9.91 -5.76 27.01
N PRO A 229 -10.61 -6.59 26.20
CA PRO A 229 -10.06 -7.08 24.94
C PRO A 229 -9.95 -5.94 23.94
N VAL A 230 -8.87 -5.92 23.14
CA VAL A 230 -8.68 -4.99 22.03
C VAL A 230 -8.33 -5.77 20.78
N ILE A 231 -8.91 -5.40 19.65
CA ILE A 231 -8.54 -5.95 18.34
C ILE A 231 -7.60 -4.96 17.64
N LEU A 232 -6.44 -5.44 17.19
CA LEU A 232 -5.56 -4.71 16.29
C LEU A 232 -5.71 -5.29 14.89
N SER A 233 -6.45 -4.58 14.04
CA SER A 233 -6.75 -4.95 12.65
C SER A 233 -5.64 -4.46 11.71
N GLY A 234 -5.04 -5.35 10.94
CA GLY A 234 -3.94 -5.02 10.02
C GLY A 234 -4.25 -5.30 8.55
N ALA A 235 -3.22 -5.19 7.71
CA ALA A 235 -3.29 -5.44 6.27
C ALA A 235 -3.95 -6.77 5.89
N GLY A 236 -3.72 -7.82 6.69
CA GLY A 236 -4.30 -9.14 6.44
C GLY A 236 -5.83 -9.18 6.53
N VAL A 237 -6.45 -8.25 7.25
CA VAL A 237 -7.91 -8.10 7.29
C VAL A 237 -8.42 -7.54 5.96
N VAL A 238 -7.74 -6.54 5.41
CA VAL A 238 -8.08 -5.95 4.10
C VAL A 238 -7.83 -6.94 2.97
N ILE A 239 -6.62 -7.53 2.91
CA ILE A 239 -6.21 -8.48 1.88
C ILE A 239 -7.08 -9.75 1.91
N GLY A 240 -7.41 -10.23 3.10
CA GLY A 240 -8.23 -11.42 3.35
C GLY A 240 -9.72 -11.19 3.17
N ASN A 241 -10.18 -9.96 2.91
CA ASN A 241 -11.61 -9.57 2.91
C ASN A 241 -12.31 -10.02 4.22
N ALA A 242 -11.71 -9.71 5.37
CA ALA A 242 -12.12 -10.15 6.70
C ALA A 242 -12.77 -9.02 7.55
N ILE A 243 -13.15 -7.91 6.93
CA ILE A 243 -13.68 -6.73 7.66
C ILE A 243 -14.97 -7.10 8.39
N SER A 244 -15.90 -7.78 7.76
CA SER A 244 -17.16 -8.22 8.36
C SER A 244 -16.94 -9.18 9.54
N GLU A 245 -15.98 -10.08 9.44
CA GLU A 245 -15.62 -10.99 10.52
C GLU A 245 -14.90 -10.28 11.68
N CYS A 246 -14.06 -9.28 11.37
CA CYS A 246 -13.44 -8.42 12.36
C CYS A 246 -14.49 -7.61 13.11
N GLN A 247 -15.47 -7.04 12.40
CA GLN A 247 -16.60 -6.32 12.99
C GLN A 247 -17.44 -7.23 13.90
N ALA A 248 -17.81 -8.41 13.43
CA ALA A 248 -18.56 -9.37 14.23
C ALA A 248 -17.82 -9.80 15.51
N LEU A 249 -16.48 -9.94 15.45
CA LEU A 249 -15.65 -10.18 16.64
C LEU A 249 -15.68 -9.00 17.60
N ALA A 250 -15.52 -7.79 17.08
CA ALA A 250 -15.55 -6.56 17.88
C ALA A 250 -16.89 -6.40 18.61
N GLU A 251 -17.99 -6.56 17.90
CA GLU A 251 -19.36 -6.50 18.45
C GLU A 251 -19.60 -7.62 19.47
N ARG A 252 -19.15 -8.84 19.19
CA ARG A 252 -19.32 -9.99 20.10
C ARG A 252 -18.59 -9.80 21.42
N LEU A 253 -17.45 -9.10 21.39
CA LEU A 253 -16.58 -8.86 22.55
C LEU A 253 -16.78 -7.47 23.18
N ASP A 254 -17.53 -6.56 22.56
CA ASP A 254 -17.53 -5.11 22.83
C ASP A 254 -16.09 -4.56 22.91
N ALA A 255 -15.24 -4.98 21.96
CA ALA A 255 -13.83 -4.66 21.92
C ALA A 255 -13.57 -3.47 20.99
N PRO A 256 -12.81 -2.44 21.40
CA PRO A 256 -12.37 -1.41 20.50
C PRO A 256 -11.42 -2.00 19.45
N VAL A 257 -11.51 -1.47 18.22
CA VAL A 257 -10.66 -1.88 17.11
C VAL A 257 -9.69 -0.77 16.78
N CYS A 258 -8.40 -1.04 16.98
CA CYS A 258 -7.31 -0.22 16.49
C CYS A 258 -6.91 -0.69 15.09
N SER A 259 -6.73 0.22 14.14
CA SER A 259 -6.17 -0.13 12.83
C SER A 259 -4.64 -0.13 12.88
N GLY A 260 -4.01 -0.96 12.06
CA GLY A 260 -2.57 -0.89 11.83
C GLY A 260 -2.18 0.41 11.11
N TYR A 261 -0.92 0.82 11.25
CA TYR A 261 -0.39 1.99 10.56
C TYR A 261 -0.65 1.93 9.05
N GLN A 262 -1.25 2.97 8.49
CA GLN A 262 -1.65 3.07 7.08
C GLN A 262 -2.66 1.97 6.62
N HIS A 263 -3.50 1.50 7.54
CA HIS A 263 -4.61 0.58 7.26
C HIS A 263 -5.92 1.06 7.90
N ASN A 264 -6.22 2.36 7.73
CA ASN A 264 -7.45 2.97 8.25
C ASN A 264 -8.71 2.32 7.67
N ASP A 265 -8.59 1.67 6.53
CA ASP A 265 -9.63 0.92 5.82
C ASP A 265 -9.78 -0.54 6.30
N SER A 266 -9.11 -0.93 7.38
CA SER A 266 -9.21 -2.30 7.91
C SER A 266 -10.40 -2.52 8.86
N PHE A 267 -11.15 -1.45 9.15
CA PHE A 267 -12.37 -1.48 9.97
C PHE A 267 -13.25 -0.27 9.64
N PRO A 268 -14.60 -0.40 9.63
CA PRO A 268 -15.49 0.73 9.34
C PRO A 268 -15.28 1.89 10.30
N GLY A 269 -14.95 3.07 9.78
CA GLY A 269 -14.56 4.22 10.59
C GLY A 269 -15.72 4.85 11.38
N SER A 270 -16.94 4.77 10.85
CA SER A 270 -18.16 5.25 11.53
C SER A 270 -18.60 4.36 12.69
N HIS A 271 -18.07 3.12 12.77
CA HIS A 271 -18.48 2.17 13.81
C HIS A 271 -18.13 2.68 15.23
N PRO A 272 -19.03 2.52 16.23
CA PRO A 272 -18.78 2.96 17.60
C PRO A 272 -17.48 2.41 18.23
N LEU A 273 -17.08 1.20 17.86
CA LEU A 273 -15.87 0.54 18.35
C LEU A 273 -14.59 0.89 17.54
N ALA A 274 -14.66 1.68 16.47
CA ALA A 274 -13.49 2.12 15.73
C ALA A 274 -12.66 3.10 16.55
N ALA A 275 -11.41 2.74 16.90
CA ALA A 275 -10.50 3.58 17.67
C ALA A 275 -9.52 4.40 16.80
N GLY A 276 -9.36 4.01 15.53
CA GLY A 276 -8.43 4.61 14.58
C GLY A 276 -7.07 3.93 14.53
N PRO A 277 -6.13 4.45 13.73
CA PRO A 277 -4.84 3.82 13.48
C PRO A 277 -3.85 4.00 14.64
N LEU A 278 -3.03 2.98 14.89
CA LEU A 278 -1.81 3.08 15.71
C LEU A 278 -0.62 3.62 14.90
N GLY A 279 0.49 3.82 15.57
CA GLY A 279 1.76 4.17 14.96
C GLY A 279 1.92 5.67 14.69
N TYR A 280 2.79 6.00 13.77
CA TYR A 280 3.23 7.36 13.51
C TYR A 280 2.09 8.31 13.10
N ASN A 281 1.89 9.38 13.86
CA ASN A 281 0.76 10.32 13.73
C ASN A 281 -0.62 9.64 13.66
N GLY A 282 -0.78 8.52 14.35
CA GLY A 282 -2.05 7.81 14.43
C GLY A 282 -3.03 8.43 15.42
N SER A 283 -4.00 7.63 15.86
CA SER A 283 -5.04 8.03 16.80
C SER A 283 -4.54 7.94 18.26
N LYS A 284 -4.59 9.04 18.99
CA LYS A 284 -4.31 9.03 20.43
C LYS A 284 -5.31 8.16 21.18
N ALA A 285 -6.59 8.16 20.77
CA ALA A 285 -7.61 7.28 21.32
C ALA A 285 -7.26 5.80 21.16
N ALA A 286 -6.77 5.39 19.99
CA ALA A 286 -6.31 4.02 19.78
C ALA A 286 -5.16 3.64 20.71
N MET A 287 -4.21 4.56 20.93
CA MET A 287 -3.07 4.36 21.82
C MET A 287 -3.51 4.24 23.28
N GLU A 288 -4.42 5.08 23.74
CA GLU A 288 -4.96 5.03 25.09
C GLU A 288 -5.79 3.76 25.34
N LEU A 289 -6.63 3.37 24.38
CA LEU A 289 -7.46 2.16 24.51
C LEU A 289 -6.64 0.87 24.49
N ILE A 290 -5.66 0.73 23.60
CA ILE A 290 -4.81 -0.47 23.60
C ILE A 290 -3.94 -0.56 24.84
N ALA A 291 -3.55 0.55 25.44
CA ALA A 291 -2.79 0.58 26.70
C ALA A 291 -3.56 -0.07 27.87
N MET A 292 -4.89 -0.07 27.83
CA MET A 292 -5.75 -0.68 28.85
C MET A 292 -5.96 -2.18 28.65
N ALA A 293 -5.50 -2.74 27.53
CA ALA A 293 -5.81 -4.12 27.14
C ALA A 293 -5.19 -5.14 28.10
N ASP A 294 -5.98 -6.12 28.52
CA ASP A 294 -5.50 -7.37 29.12
C ASP A 294 -5.35 -8.51 28.12
N VAL A 295 -6.07 -8.41 26.98
CA VAL A 295 -5.92 -9.30 25.81
C VAL A 295 -5.90 -8.48 24.53
N VAL A 296 -4.90 -8.68 23.69
CA VAL A 296 -4.84 -8.09 22.34
C VAL A 296 -4.98 -9.20 21.29
N LEU A 297 -6.00 -9.10 20.43
CA LEU A 297 -6.12 -9.90 19.22
C LEU A 297 -5.49 -9.12 18.05
N ALA A 298 -4.27 -9.45 17.69
CA ALA A 298 -3.58 -8.91 16.52
C ALA A 298 -3.97 -9.73 15.28
N LEU A 299 -4.98 -9.25 14.56
CA LEU A 299 -5.58 -9.94 13.42
C LEU A 299 -4.99 -9.45 12.10
N GLY A 300 -4.29 -10.34 11.39
CA GLY A 300 -3.68 -10.03 10.09
C GLY A 300 -2.62 -8.91 10.16
N THR A 301 -1.84 -8.87 11.23
CA THR A 301 -0.76 -7.89 11.41
C THR A 301 0.50 -8.55 11.95
N ARG A 302 1.64 -8.19 11.38
CA ARG A 302 2.97 -8.68 11.79
C ARG A 302 3.53 -7.94 13.01
N LEU A 303 2.80 -7.00 13.59
CA LEU A 303 3.21 -6.24 14.78
C LEU A 303 4.58 -5.55 14.63
N ASN A 304 4.89 -5.01 13.45
CA ASN A 304 6.20 -4.42 13.21
C ASN A 304 6.47 -3.21 14.14
N PRO A 305 7.75 -2.92 14.45
CA PRO A 305 8.10 -1.85 15.38
C PRO A 305 7.58 -0.47 14.99
N PHE A 306 7.56 -0.16 13.68
CA PHE A 306 7.08 1.14 13.21
C PHE A 306 5.57 1.34 13.39
N SER A 307 4.78 0.28 13.15
CA SER A 307 3.32 0.32 13.37
C SER A 307 2.90 0.37 14.84
N THR A 308 3.83 0.13 15.76
CA THR A 308 3.60 0.17 17.21
C THR A 308 4.49 1.21 17.89
N LEU A 309 4.93 2.25 17.16
CA LEU A 309 5.72 3.34 17.73
C LEU A 309 4.91 4.12 18.75
N PRO A 310 5.50 4.47 19.91
CA PRO A 310 4.93 5.44 20.84
C PRO A 310 4.62 6.77 20.14
N GLY A 311 3.51 7.39 20.51
CA GLY A 311 3.11 8.69 19.99
C GLY A 311 2.53 9.56 21.11
N TYR A 312 2.50 10.87 20.94
CA TYR A 312 1.96 11.84 21.90
C TYR A 312 2.52 11.68 23.32
N GLY A 313 3.76 11.21 23.46
CA GLY A 313 4.39 10.95 24.76
C GLY A 313 3.91 9.68 25.49
N ILE A 314 3.08 8.84 24.84
CA ILE A 314 2.50 7.63 25.42
C ILE A 314 3.28 6.39 25.00
N ASP A 315 3.86 5.64 25.95
CA ASP A 315 4.34 4.25 25.73
C ASP A 315 3.14 3.30 25.92
N TYR A 316 2.34 3.16 24.87
CA TYR A 316 1.02 2.55 24.96
C TYR A 316 1.00 1.03 24.83
N TRP A 317 2.11 0.38 24.49
CA TRP A 317 2.07 -1.08 24.29
C TRP A 317 1.83 -1.82 25.61
N PRO A 318 0.76 -2.64 25.74
CA PRO A 318 0.38 -3.27 27.00
C PRO A 318 1.31 -4.44 27.34
N LYS A 319 2.32 -4.19 28.16
CA LYS A 319 3.40 -5.17 28.48
C LYS A 319 2.90 -6.41 29.23
N SER A 320 1.79 -6.29 29.98
CA SER A 320 1.18 -7.38 30.75
C SER A 320 0.07 -8.14 30.00
N ALA A 321 -0.37 -7.64 28.87
CA ALA A 321 -1.47 -8.24 28.11
C ALA A 321 -1.09 -9.59 27.49
N SER A 322 -2.08 -10.48 27.39
CA SER A 322 -1.99 -11.69 26.57
C SER A 322 -2.14 -11.33 25.09
N ILE A 323 -1.09 -11.59 24.31
CA ILE A 323 -1.10 -11.27 22.87
C ILE A 323 -1.44 -12.54 22.06
N ILE A 324 -2.49 -12.44 21.25
CA ILE A 324 -2.91 -13.42 20.24
C ILE A 324 -2.55 -12.85 18.89
N GLN A 325 -1.66 -13.48 18.13
CA GLN A 325 -1.30 -13.03 16.79
C GLN A 325 -1.80 -14.01 15.73
N VAL A 326 -2.49 -13.48 14.72
CA VAL A 326 -2.95 -14.20 13.54
C VAL A 326 -2.23 -13.66 12.32
N ASP A 327 -1.48 -14.49 11.64
CA ASP A 327 -0.82 -14.16 10.37
C ASP A 327 -0.84 -15.38 9.44
N ILE A 328 -0.95 -15.15 8.15
CA ILE A 328 -0.91 -16.23 7.14
C ILE A 328 0.52 -16.76 6.94
N ASN A 329 1.52 -15.94 7.24
CA ASN A 329 2.94 -16.29 7.15
C ASN A 329 3.50 -16.65 8.53
N SER A 330 3.84 -17.94 8.71
CA SER A 330 4.41 -18.45 9.96
C SER A 330 5.68 -17.72 10.42
N ASP A 331 6.51 -17.24 9.50
CA ASP A 331 7.80 -16.60 9.81
C ASP A 331 7.64 -15.22 10.48
N ARG A 332 6.42 -14.69 10.49
CA ARG A 332 6.08 -13.40 11.10
C ARG A 332 5.44 -13.50 12.47
N ILE A 333 5.05 -14.71 12.86
CA ILE A 333 4.40 -14.96 14.15
C ILE A 333 5.46 -14.96 15.25
N GLY A 334 5.29 -14.07 16.24
CA GLY A 334 6.22 -13.95 17.37
C GLY A 334 7.52 -13.23 17.06
N LEU A 335 7.66 -12.62 15.89
CA LEU A 335 8.90 -11.97 15.46
C LEU A 335 9.29 -10.75 16.31
N THR A 336 8.31 -9.95 16.74
CA THR A 336 8.54 -8.65 17.37
C THR A 336 7.99 -8.51 18.78
N LYS A 337 7.01 -9.32 19.14
CA LYS A 337 6.34 -9.26 20.45
C LYS A 337 6.25 -10.66 21.05
N LYS A 338 6.35 -10.74 22.38
CA LYS A 338 6.11 -11.99 23.10
C LYS A 338 4.62 -12.36 22.99
N LEU A 339 4.33 -13.57 22.53
CA LEU A 339 2.97 -14.04 22.30
C LEU A 339 2.51 -15.01 23.38
N THR A 340 1.21 -15.00 23.66
CA THR A 340 0.51 -16.04 24.41
C THR A 340 -0.04 -17.11 23.47
N VAL A 341 -0.52 -16.70 22.28
CA VAL A 341 -1.00 -17.59 21.23
C VAL A 341 -0.57 -17.08 19.85
N GLY A 342 0.05 -17.95 19.04
CA GLY A 342 0.29 -17.71 17.61
C GLY A 342 -0.62 -18.60 16.77
N ILE A 343 -1.28 -18.05 15.76
CA ILE A 343 -2.17 -18.78 14.85
C ILE A 343 -1.72 -18.50 13.41
N CYS A 344 -1.19 -19.54 12.75
CA CYS A 344 -0.89 -19.48 11.33
C CYS A 344 -2.17 -19.74 10.54
N GLY A 345 -2.74 -18.69 9.95
CA GLY A 345 -3.99 -18.79 9.21
C GLY A 345 -4.45 -17.48 8.58
N ASP A 346 -5.38 -17.62 7.65
CA ASP A 346 -6.05 -16.48 7.01
C ASP A 346 -6.92 -15.73 8.01
N ALA A 347 -6.87 -14.40 8.00
CA ALA A 347 -7.57 -13.56 8.97
C ALA A 347 -9.10 -13.82 8.99
N LYS A 348 -9.73 -14.00 7.83
CA LYS A 348 -11.16 -14.30 7.70
C LYS A 348 -11.52 -15.66 8.27
N MET A 349 -10.74 -16.69 7.88
CA MET A 349 -11.01 -18.06 8.32
C MET A 349 -10.84 -18.21 9.82
N VAL A 350 -9.74 -17.63 10.38
CA VAL A 350 -9.45 -17.68 11.82
C VAL A 350 -10.50 -16.89 12.62
N ALA A 351 -10.87 -15.68 12.17
CA ALA A 351 -11.91 -14.87 12.82
C ALA A 351 -13.24 -15.63 12.91
N ASN A 352 -13.67 -16.27 11.82
CA ASN A 352 -14.86 -17.11 11.81
C ASN A 352 -14.78 -18.30 12.79
N GLN A 353 -13.63 -18.95 12.89
CA GLN A 353 -13.44 -20.06 13.83
C GLN A 353 -13.48 -19.59 15.29
N ILE A 354 -12.87 -18.45 15.60
CA ILE A 354 -12.92 -17.83 16.93
C ILE A 354 -14.39 -17.47 17.27
N LEU A 355 -15.12 -16.83 16.36
CA LEU A 355 -16.53 -16.48 16.54
C LEU A 355 -17.40 -17.70 16.87
N LYS A 356 -17.23 -18.81 16.13
CA LYS A 356 -17.93 -20.06 16.39
C LYS A 356 -17.66 -20.61 17.80
N LYS A 357 -16.42 -20.48 18.29
CA LYS A 357 -16.05 -20.92 19.64
C LYS A 357 -16.61 -19.99 20.73
N LEU A 358 -16.61 -18.67 20.51
CA LEU A 358 -17.18 -17.67 21.42
C LEU A 358 -18.69 -17.81 21.58
N SER A 359 -19.42 -18.26 20.55
CA SER A 359 -20.88 -18.47 20.60
C SER A 359 -21.28 -19.55 21.62
N SER A 360 -20.39 -20.48 21.93
CA SER A 360 -20.62 -21.57 22.89
C SER A 360 -20.25 -21.21 24.34
N THR A 361 -19.64 -20.04 24.58
CA THR A 361 -19.25 -19.58 25.92
C THR A 361 -20.04 -18.32 26.27
N ALA A 362 -21.00 -18.43 27.18
CA ALA A 362 -21.67 -17.28 27.79
C ALA A 362 -20.72 -16.65 28.82
N GLY A 363 -20.15 -15.53 28.49
CA GLY A 363 -19.35 -14.72 29.43
C GLY A 363 -20.03 -13.37 29.61
N ASP A 364 -20.52 -13.13 30.81
CA ASP A 364 -20.98 -11.81 31.24
C ASP A 364 -19.80 -11.11 31.93
N THR A 365 -19.33 -10.04 31.36
CA THR A 365 -18.33 -9.17 31.98
C THR A 365 -18.79 -7.73 31.74
N ASP A 366 -18.45 -6.82 32.65
CA ASP A 366 -18.85 -5.40 32.73
C ASP A 366 -18.73 -4.65 31.38
N ARG A 367 -19.74 -4.86 30.52
CA ARG A 367 -19.74 -4.40 29.13
C ARG A 367 -20.11 -2.93 28.98
N ASP A 368 -21.00 -2.44 29.86
CA ASP A 368 -21.51 -1.08 29.77
C ASP A 368 -20.43 -0.06 30.15
N ASP A 369 -19.61 -0.36 31.17
CA ASP A 369 -18.47 0.49 31.55
C ASP A 369 -17.44 0.59 30.42
N ARG A 370 -17.20 -0.51 29.68
CA ARG A 370 -16.25 -0.55 28.57
C ARG A 370 -16.70 0.32 27.41
N LYS A 371 -17.97 0.25 27.02
CA LYS A 371 -18.53 1.11 25.97
C LYS A 371 -18.46 2.59 26.34
N ALA A 372 -18.69 2.92 27.61
CA ALA A 372 -18.58 4.29 28.10
C ALA A 372 -17.13 4.80 28.00
N ILE A 373 -16.15 3.98 28.42
CA ILE A 373 -14.71 4.31 28.30
C ILE A 373 -14.34 4.55 26.84
N ILE A 374 -14.72 3.63 25.92
CA ILE A 374 -14.42 3.76 24.49
C ILE A 374 -15.00 5.07 23.95
N HIS A 375 -16.26 5.34 24.22
CA HIS A 375 -16.93 6.56 23.77
C HIS A 375 -16.26 7.82 24.30
N GLN A 376 -15.95 7.87 25.59
CA GLN A 376 -15.29 9.02 26.22
C GLN A 376 -13.91 9.28 25.63
N THR A 377 -13.08 8.24 25.49
CA THR A 377 -11.72 8.35 24.93
C THR A 377 -11.76 8.83 23.48
N LYS A 378 -12.66 8.27 22.64
CA LYS A 378 -12.85 8.73 21.26
C LYS A 378 -13.31 10.17 21.18
N SER A 379 -14.27 10.57 22.02
CA SER A 379 -14.79 11.95 22.04
C SER A 379 -13.73 12.96 22.43
N ALA A 380 -12.90 12.65 23.42
CA ALA A 380 -11.78 13.48 23.82
C ALA A 380 -10.75 13.64 22.68
N TRP A 381 -10.45 12.54 21.97
CA TRP A 381 -9.55 12.60 20.82
C TRP A 381 -10.12 13.43 19.66
N MET A 382 -11.40 13.28 19.35
CA MET A 382 -12.06 14.09 18.31
C MET A 382 -12.04 15.59 18.65
N GLN A 383 -12.21 15.94 19.92
CA GLN A 383 -12.05 17.32 20.37
C GLN A 383 -10.60 17.80 20.17
N THR A 384 -9.61 16.99 20.51
CA THR A 384 -8.19 17.30 20.29
C THR A 384 -7.87 17.48 18.80
N LEU A 385 -8.36 16.58 17.93
CA LEU A 385 -8.18 16.70 16.46
C LEU A 385 -8.83 17.99 15.92
N THR A 386 -9.94 18.41 16.51
CA THR A 386 -10.60 19.65 16.11
C THR A 386 -9.80 20.86 16.59
N SER A 387 -9.34 20.89 17.83
CA SER A 387 -8.54 21.99 18.39
C SER A 387 -7.19 22.13 17.72
N MET A 388 -6.57 21.04 17.29
CA MET A 388 -5.32 21.05 16.49
C MET A 388 -5.44 21.81 15.16
N ASN A 389 -6.64 22.15 14.72
CA ASN A 389 -6.87 23.00 13.56
C ASN A 389 -6.86 24.51 13.91
N HIS A 390 -6.85 24.88 15.20
CA HIS A 390 -6.82 26.24 15.68
C HIS A 390 -5.39 26.69 15.99
N GLU A 391 -5.10 27.95 15.73
CA GLU A 391 -3.75 28.53 15.90
C GLU A 391 -3.25 28.48 17.35
N ASP A 392 -4.17 28.54 18.32
CA ASP A 392 -3.86 28.71 19.73
C ASP A 392 -3.54 27.38 20.47
N ASP A 393 -3.82 26.23 19.87
CA ASP A 393 -3.82 24.95 20.57
C ASP A 393 -2.69 23.97 20.14
N ASP A 394 -1.70 24.45 19.40
CA ASP A 394 -0.57 23.58 19.05
C ASP A 394 0.44 23.54 20.20
N PRO A 395 0.54 22.42 20.94
CA PRO A 395 1.62 22.23 21.89
C PRO A 395 2.99 22.14 21.21
N GLY A 396 2.99 22.37 19.89
CA GLY A 396 4.14 22.27 19.03
C GLY A 396 5.29 23.15 19.47
N THR A 397 6.43 22.79 18.99
CA THR A 397 7.70 23.47 19.16
C THR A 397 7.58 24.96 18.79
N ASN A 398 8.46 25.81 19.29
CA ASN A 398 8.59 27.21 18.88
C ASN A 398 8.63 27.37 17.34
N TRP A 399 9.11 26.34 16.63
CA TRP A 399 9.12 26.28 15.17
C TRP A 399 7.71 26.39 14.56
N ASN A 400 6.74 25.65 15.04
CA ASN A 400 5.38 25.69 14.50
C ASN A 400 4.72 27.05 14.70
N VAL A 401 4.97 27.69 15.83
CA VAL A 401 4.52 29.05 16.13
C VAL A 401 5.14 30.05 15.14
N GLU A 402 6.45 29.98 14.93
CA GLU A 402 7.15 30.85 13.98
C GLU A 402 6.73 30.58 12.53
N ALA A 403 6.54 29.31 12.15
CA ALA A 403 6.04 28.93 10.82
C ALA A 403 4.65 29.53 10.53
N ARG A 404 3.73 29.48 11.50
CA ARG A 404 2.40 30.08 11.38
C ARG A 404 2.44 31.59 11.23
N LYS A 405 3.28 32.26 12.01
CA LYS A 405 3.43 33.72 11.90
C LYS A 405 3.99 34.15 10.54
N ARG A 406 5.03 33.45 10.08
CA ARG A 406 5.71 33.76 8.82
C ARG A 406 4.80 33.49 7.61
N ASP A 407 4.07 32.38 7.62
CA ASP A 407 3.25 31.89 6.53
C ASP A 407 1.74 32.05 6.88
N ALA A 408 1.35 33.18 7.50
CA ALA A 408 0.00 33.41 8.01
C ALA A 408 -1.12 33.35 6.96
N ASP A 409 -0.78 33.60 5.68
CA ASP A 409 -1.72 33.50 4.55
C ASP A 409 -1.96 32.04 4.08
N PHE A 410 -1.26 31.07 4.65
CA PHE A 410 -1.35 29.67 4.27
C PHE A 410 -1.97 28.83 5.38
N MET A 411 -2.77 27.84 5.00
CA MET A 411 -3.37 26.94 5.99
C MET A 411 -2.33 25.95 6.56
N SER A 412 -2.61 25.45 7.75
CA SER A 412 -1.79 24.37 8.31
C SER A 412 -2.07 23.04 7.62
N PRO A 413 -1.14 22.06 7.67
CA PRO A 413 -1.39 20.71 7.17
C PRO A 413 -2.62 20.05 7.82
N ARG A 414 -2.91 20.34 9.10
CA ARG A 414 -4.08 19.81 9.81
C ARG A 414 -5.38 20.40 9.28
N MET A 415 -5.41 21.71 9.03
CA MET A 415 -6.55 22.39 8.39
C MET A 415 -6.82 21.80 6.99
N ALA A 416 -5.77 21.53 6.22
CA ALA A 416 -5.90 20.91 4.91
C ALA A 416 -6.52 19.50 5.01
N TRP A 417 -6.06 18.65 5.91
CA TRP A 417 -6.62 17.32 6.10
C TRP A 417 -8.06 17.35 6.59
N ARG A 418 -8.44 18.32 7.39
CA ARG A 418 -9.84 18.52 7.77
C ARG A 418 -10.71 18.86 6.55
N ALA A 419 -10.26 19.80 5.72
CA ALA A 419 -10.96 20.15 4.48
C ALA A 419 -11.03 18.97 3.50
N ILE A 420 -9.99 18.15 3.44
CA ILE A 420 -9.97 16.90 2.64
C ILE A 420 -11.05 15.94 3.12
N GLN A 421 -11.13 15.69 4.42
CA GLN A 421 -12.15 14.80 4.99
C GLN A 421 -13.58 15.27 4.65
N ASP A 422 -13.83 16.58 4.67
CA ASP A 422 -15.12 17.16 4.33
C ASP A 422 -15.42 17.18 2.81
N GLY A 423 -14.37 17.06 1.99
CA GLY A 423 -14.44 17.10 0.52
C GLY A 423 -14.42 15.76 -0.19
N LEU A 424 -13.89 14.71 0.45
CA LEU A 424 -13.76 13.39 -0.16
C LEU A 424 -15.12 12.70 -0.31
N PRO A 425 -15.44 12.11 -1.48
CA PRO A 425 -16.56 11.19 -1.61
C PRO A 425 -16.39 9.96 -0.69
N GLU A 426 -17.48 9.48 -0.10
CA GLU A 426 -17.47 8.35 0.85
C GLU A 426 -16.85 7.07 0.27
N ASN A 427 -17.07 6.83 -1.03
CA ASN A 427 -16.55 5.66 -1.74
C ASN A 427 -15.15 5.87 -2.35
N ALA A 428 -14.52 7.03 -2.17
CA ALA A 428 -13.24 7.34 -2.79
C ALA A 428 -12.13 6.38 -2.36
N ILE A 429 -11.26 6.02 -3.32
CA ILE A 429 -9.97 5.39 -3.02
C ILE A 429 -8.94 6.50 -2.91
N ILE A 430 -8.17 6.51 -1.83
CA ILE A 430 -7.08 7.45 -1.69
C ILE A 430 -5.72 6.77 -1.72
N SER A 431 -4.73 7.47 -2.24
CA SER A 431 -3.34 7.09 -2.13
C SER A 431 -2.54 8.22 -1.49
N SER A 432 -1.94 7.94 -0.34
CA SER A 432 -1.11 8.89 0.39
C SER A 432 0.37 8.56 0.16
N ASP A 433 1.17 9.58 -0.09
CA ASP A 433 2.62 9.45 -0.11
C ASP A 433 3.22 9.38 1.30
N ILE A 434 4.53 9.38 1.42
CA ILE A 434 5.23 9.52 2.69
C ILE A 434 5.72 10.96 2.88
N GLY A 435 6.06 11.31 4.11
CA GLY A 435 6.56 12.62 4.50
C GLY A 435 5.65 13.33 5.49
N ASN A 436 6.06 14.52 5.92
CA ASN A 436 5.43 15.24 7.03
C ASN A 436 3.92 15.50 6.82
N ASN A 437 3.55 16.07 5.67
CA ASN A 437 2.16 16.47 5.42
C ASN A 437 1.22 15.25 5.28
N CYS A 438 1.68 14.20 4.61
CA CYS A 438 0.94 12.96 4.47
C CYS A 438 0.83 12.19 5.79
N ALA A 439 1.90 12.18 6.60
CA ALA A 439 1.90 11.51 7.89
C ALA A 439 0.94 12.17 8.90
N ILE A 440 0.85 13.51 8.90
CA ILE A 440 -0.17 14.23 9.69
C ILE A 440 -1.58 13.74 9.33
N GLY A 441 -1.80 13.39 8.06
CA GLY A 441 -3.06 12.84 7.57
C GLY A 441 -3.43 11.46 8.13
N ASN A 442 -2.53 10.70 8.73
CA ASN A 442 -2.85 9.33 9.17
C ASN A 442 -4.01 9.26 10.18
N ALA A 443 -4.23 10.28 10.99
CA ALA A 443 -5.30 10.31 11.98
C ALA A 443 -6.67 10.73 11.42
N TYR A 444 -6.75 11.29 10.22
CA TYR A 444 -7.95 11.96 9.70
C TYR A 444 -8.85 11.06 8.83
N PRO A 445 -8.37 10.42 7.74
CA PRO A 445 -9.27 9.71 6.83
C PRO A 445 -9.85 8.45 7.45
N THR A 446 -11.15 8.28 7.29
CA THR A 446 -11.91 7.10 7.70
C THR A 446 -12.58 6.47 6.49
N PHE A 447 -12.77 5.16 6.51
CA PHE A 447 -13.35 4.38 5.41
C PHE A 447 -14.36 3.41 5.96
N GLU A 448 -15.41 3.12 5.18
CA GLU A 448 -16.41 2.13 5.53
C GLU A 448 -16.10 0.75 4.93
N GLU A 449 -15.22 0.71 3.93
CA GLU A 449 -14.84 -0.48 3.18
C GLU A 449 -13.31 -0.61 3.08
N GLY A 450 -12.84 -1.83 2.88
CA GLY A 450 -11.42 -2.10 2.62
C GLY A 450 -10.98 -1.76 1.19
N ARG A 451 -9.67 -1.74 0.98
CA ARG A 451 -9.01 -1.40 -0.29
C ARG A 451 -9.24 0.05 -0.75
N LYS A 452 -9.49 0.92 0.22
CA LYS A 452 -9.72 2.35 0.00
C LYS A 452 -8.52 3.23 0.36
N TYR A 453 -7.55 2.69 1.11
CA TYR A 453 -6.37 3.43 1.55
C TYR A 453 -5.08 2.78 1.06
N LEU A 454 -4.41 3.44 0.11
CA LEU A 454 -3.11 3.05 -0.40
C LEU A 454 -2.03 3.95 0.21
N ALA A 455 -0.89 3.37 0.54
CA ALA A 455 0.25 4.11 1.07
C ALA A 455 1.55 3.31 0.84
N PRO A 456 2.73 3.94 0.86
CA PRO A 456 3.99 3.27 0.53
C PRO A 456 4.41 2.20 1.56
N GLY A 457 3.69 2.09 2.67
CA GLY A 457 3.96 1.10 3.70
C GLY A 457 5.31 1.33 4.40
N LEU A 458 5.93 0.23 4.83
CA LEU A 458 7.14 0.29 5.64
C LEU A 458 8.43 0.48 4.83
N PHE A 459 8.44 0.18 3.56
CA PHE A 459 9.58 0.52 2.72
C PHE A 459 9.64 2.03 2.49
N GLY A 460 8.49 2.67 2.38
CA GLY A 460 8.32 4.10 2.46
C GLY A 460 9.02 4.92 1.38
N PRO A 461 8.97 4.56 0.08
CA PRO A 461 9.54 5.41 -0.95
C PRO A 461 8.73 6.69 -1.09
N CYS A 462 9.41 7.83 -1.20
CA CYS A 462 8.81 9.05 -1.71
C CYS A 462 8.47 8.89 -3.20
N GLY A 463 7.39 9.53 -3.65
CA GLY A 463 6.91 9.43 -5.03
C GLY A 463 5.92 8.29 -5.26
N TYR A 464 5.35 7.70 -4.20
CA TYR A 464 4.37 6.62 -4.27
C TYR A 464 2.95 7.10 -4.60
N GLY A 465 2.51 8.19 -3.99
CA GLY A 465 1.10 8.61 -3.97
C GLY A 465 0.52 8.86 -5.37
N PHE A 466 1.28 9.47 -6.25
CA PHE A 466 0.82 9.79 -7.60
C PHE A 466 0.77 8.55 -8.52
N PRO A 467 1.83 7.72 -8.68
CA PRO A 467 1.73 6.55 -9.54
C PRO A 467 0.68 5.53 -9.05
N SER A 468 0.63 5.25 -7.75
CA SER A 468 -0.28 4.23 -7.23
C SER A 468 -1.76 4.60 -7.38
N VAL A 469 -2.13 5.90 -7.36
CA VAL A 469 -3.51 6.31 -7.61
C VAL A 469 -3.93 6.06 -9.07
N LEU A 470 -3.01 6.15 -10.02
CA LEU A 470 -3.27 5.75 -11.42
C LEU A 470 -3.63 4.26 -11.51
N GLY A 471 -2.85 3.42 -10.83
CA GLY A 471 -3.14 1.99 -10.74
C GLY A 471 -4.51 1.68 -10.12
N ALA A 472 -4.87 2.39 -9.05
CA ALA A 472 -6.18 2.26 -8.44
C ALA A 472 -7.31 2.63 -9.40
N LYS A 473 -7.15 3.72 -10.18
CA LYS A 473 -8.16 4.14 -11.16
C LYS A 473 -8.28 3.18 -12.33
N ILE A 474 -7.17 2.62 -12.81
CA ILE A 474 -7.20 1.56 -13.84
C ILE A 474 -8.00 0.35 -13.35
N GLY A 475 -7.80 -0.03 -12.09
CA GLY A 475 -8.50 -1.19 -11.50
C GLY A 475 -9.94 -0.93 -11.08
N CYS A 476 -10.28 0.31 -10.77
CA CYS A 476 -11.60 0.73 -10.27
C CYS A 476 -12.08 1.99 -11.03
N PRO A 477 -12.41 1.87 -12.33
CA PRO A 477 -12.68 3.00 -13.21
C PRO A 477 -13.87 3.85 -12.76
N ASP A 478 -14.87 3.25 -12.13
CA ASP A 478 -16.13 3.90 -11.73
C ASP A 478 -16.05 4.56 -10.34
N VAL A 479 -14.90 4.44 -9.66
CA VAL A 479 -14.71 4.97 -8.30
C VAL A 479 -13.85 6.22 -8.36
N PRO A 480 -14.20 7.31 -7.65
CA PRO A 480 -13.32 8.47 -7.51
C PRO A 480 -12.00 8.07 -6.85
N VAL A 481 -10.88 8.55 -7.38
CA VAL A 481 -9.56 8.31 -6.80
C VAL A 481 -8.83 9.61 -6.54
N VAL A 482 -8.16 9.71 -5.39
CA VAL A 482 -7.43 10.91 -5.00
C VAL A 482 -6.04 10.55 -4.49
N GLY A 483 -5.00 11.07 -5.13
CA GLY A 483 -3.62 10.98 -4.66
C GLY A 483 -3.23 12.16 -3.79
N PHE A 484 -2.39 11.93 -2.78
CA PHE A 484 -1.82 12.95 -1.91
C PHE A 484 -0.31 12.81 -1.84
N ALA A 485 0.42 13.89 -2.06
CA ALA A 485 1.87 13.93 -1.90
C ALA A 485 2.33 15.32 -1.43
N GLY A 486 3.41 15.38 -0.64
CA GLY A 486 4.16 16.60 -0.45
C GLY A 486 4.88 17.00 -1.74
N ASP A 487 5.23 18.27 -1.86
CA ASP A 487 5.88 18.83 -3.05
C ASP A 487 7.22 18.12 -3.40
N GLY A 488 8.02 17.76 -2.40
CA GLY A 488 9.24 16.99 -2.63
C GLY A 488 8.97 15.58 -3.15
N ALA A 489 8.04 14.85 -2.54
CA ALA A 489 7.68 13.50 -2.97
C ALA A 489 7.04 13.50 -4.36
N PHE A 490 6.13 14.43 -4.63
CA PHE A 490 5.50 14.58 -5.93
C PHE A 490 6.53 14.87 -7.04
N GLY A 491 7.54 15.70 -6.76
CA GLY A 491 8.62 16.02 -7.69
C GLY A 491 9.39 14.81 -8.22
N ILE A 492 9.44 13.71 -7.46
CA ILE A 492 10.12 12.46 -7.86
C ILE A 492 9.35 11.73 -8.98
N SER A 493 8.01 11.75 -8.94
CA SER A 493 7.16 11.03 -9.89
C SER A 493 6.40 11.93 -10.87
N MET A 494 6.62 13.25 -10.84
CA MET A 494 5.87 14.21 -11.65
C MET A 494 5.94 13.99 -13.16
N ASN A 495 6.96 13.30 -13.65
CA ASN A 495 7.09 12.92 -15.06
C ASN A 495 5.90 12.09 -15.56
N GLU A 496 5.16 11.39 -14.67
CA GLU A 496 3.96 10.64 -15.01
C GLU A 496 2.77 11.54 -15.43
N MET A 497 2.86 12.87 -15.25
CA MET A 497 1.91 13.80 -15.85
C MET A 497 1.85 13.66 -17.38
N THR A 498 2.95 13.23 -18.03
CA THR A 498 2.98 12.98 -19.48
C THR A 498 2.08 11.84 -19.87
N SER A 499 1.94 10.80 -19.02
CA SER A 499 1.00 9.72 -19.22
C SER A 499 -0.44 10.19 -19.02
N CYS A 500 -0.70 10.96 -17.95
CA CYS A 500 -2.04 11.51 -17.68
C CYS A 500 -2.58 12.41 -18.79
N GLY A 501 -1.70 13.07 -19.57
CA GLY A 501 -2.08 13.87 -20.72
C GLY A 501 -2.54 13.07 -21.93
N ARG A 502 -2.38 11.76 -21.94
CA ARG A 502 -2.80 10.87 -23.03
C ARG A 502 -4.23 10.38 -22.80
N LYS A 503 -5.01 10.31 -23.88
CA LYS A 503 -6.46 10.01 -23.83
C LYS A 503 -6.80 8.63 -23.29
N GLU A 504 -5.91 7.67 -23.45
CA GLU A 504 -6.09 6.28 -22.99
C GLU A 504 -5.91 6.12 -21.48
N TRP A 505 -5.31 7.11 -20.79
CA TRP A 505 -5.14 7.06 -19.35
C TRP A 505 -6.40 7.56 -18.61
N PRO A 506 -6.77 6.90 -17.52
CA PRO A 506 -7.96 7.28 -16.78
C PRO A 506 -7.76 8.56 -15.97
N ALA A 507 -8.85 9.31 -15.77
CA ALA A 507 -8.84 10.56 -15.03
C ALA A 507 -8.71 10.35 -13.51
N ILE A 508 -7.87 11.15 -12.87
CA ILE A 508 -7.61 11.15 -11.43
C ILE A 508 -7.67 12.56 -10.84
N THR A 509 -7.72 12.65 -9.52
CA THR A 509 -7.41 13.87 -8.76
C THR A 509 -6.10 13.69 -8.01
N MET A 510 -5.17 14.64 -8.11
CA MET A 510 -3.92 14.67 -7.38
C MET A 510 -3.80 15.94 -6.55
N VAL A 511 -3.63 15.79 -5.24
CA VAL A 511 -3.41 16.89 -4.28
C VAL A 511 -1.93 16.97 -3.96
N VAL A 512 -1.32 18.12 -4.25
CA VAL A 512 0.09 18.38 -3.96
C VAL A 512 0.18 19.40 -2.82
N PHE A 513 0.62 18.97 -1.67
CA PHE A 513 0.87 19.81 -0.51
C PHE A 513 2.15 20.63 -0.70
N ARG A 514 1.99 21.90 -0.93
CA ARG A 514 3.07 22.82 -1.27
C ARG A 514 3.51 23.64 -0.07
N ASN A 515 4.49 23.16 0.68
CA ASN A 515 5.08 23.90 1.80
C ASN A 515 6.58 24.16 1.65
N TYR A 516 7.14 23.88 0.49
CA TYR A 516 8.50 24.23 0.07
C TYR A 516 9.61 23.61 0.96
N GLN A 517 9.38 22.40 1.46
CA GLN A 517 10.37 21.76 2.34
C GLN A 517 10.26 20.23 2.36
N TRP A 518 11.37 19.57 2.63
CA TRP A 518 11.41 18.20 3.12
C TRP A 518 11.13 18.20 4.64
N GLY A 519 9.85 18.28 5.02
CA GLY A 519 9.45 18.57 6.39
C GLY A 519 9.89 17.53 7.42
N ALA A 520 9.94 16.25 7.07
CA ALA A 520 10.41 15.20 7.97
C ALA A 520 11.89 15.36 8.31
N GLU A 521 12.72 15.67 7.33
CA GLU A 521 14.16 15.87 7.52
C GLU A 521 14.47 17.21 8.18
N LYS A 522 13.72 18.25 7.84
CA LYS A 522 13.83 19.55 8.51
C LYS A 522 13.55 19.46 9.99
N ARG A 523 12.52 18.67 10.39
CA ARG A 523 12.25 18.40 11.80
C ARG A 523 13.45 17.75 12.50
N ASN A 524 14.11 16.80 11.87
CA ASN A 524 15.31 16.17 12.42
C ASN A 524 16.43 17.19 12.62
N SER A 525 16.60 18.11 11.66
CA SER A 525 17.57 19.21 11.78
C SER A 525 17.27 20.14 12.95
N ILE A 526 15.98 20.41 13.23
CA ILE A 526 15.56 21.22 14.36
C ILE A 526 15.84 20.50 15.69
N LEU A 527 15.53 19.19 15.75
CA LEU A 527 15.64 18.43 17.00
C LEU A 527 17.06 18.07 17.40
N TRP A 528 17.96 17.84 16.42
CA TRP A 528 19.26 17.23 16.70
C TRP A 528 20.46 17.93 16.07
N TYR A 529 20.26 18.94 15.22
CA TYR A 529 21.33 19.56 14.44
C TYR A 529 21.30 21.09 14.42
N ASP A 530 20.84 21.71 15.51
CA ASP A 530 20.84 23.17 15.72
C ASP A 530 20.31 24.00 14.53
N ASN A 531 19.25 23.52 13.89
CA ASN A 531 18.64 24.15 12.70
C ASN A 531 19.59 24.21 11.47
N ASN A 532 20.53 23.31 11.36
CA ASN A 532 21.39 23.24 10.17
C ASN A 532 20.59 22.58 9.00
N PHE A 533 20.00 23.42 8.17
CA PHE A 533 19.13 23.00 7.07
C PHE A 533 19.94 22.72 5.80
N VAL A 534 20.33 21.46 5.59
CA VAL A 534 21.05 21.02 4.39
C VAL A 534 20.09 20.27 3.47
N GLY A 535 19.77 20.86 2.30
CA GLY A 535 18.91 20.25 1.29
C GLY A 535 17.44 20.08 1.71
N THR A 536 16.99 20.74 2.80
CA THR A 536 15.63 20.61 3.30
C THR A 536 14.65 21.63 2.73
N GLU A 537 15.13 22.71 2.11
CA GLU A 537 14.33 23.74 1.47
C GLU A 537 14.13 23.44 -0.02
N LEU A 538 12.92 23.65 -0.50
CA LEU A 538 12.54 23.48 -1.91
C LEU A 538 12.28 24.84 -2.58
N ASP A 539 12.45 24.86 -3.90
CA ASP A 539 12.28 26.06 -4.72
C ASP A 539 10.82 26.56 -4.66
N ARG A 540 10.66 27.90 -4.59
CA ARG A 540 9.37 28.60 -4.53
C ARG A 540 8.94 29.21 -5.87
N THR A 541 9.76 29.12 -6.91
CA THR A 541 9.59 29.90 -8.16
C THR A 541 8.63 29.26 -9.15
N PHE A 542 8.32 27.98 -9.03
CA PHE A 542 7.42 27.27 -9.94
C PHE A 542 6.13 26.80 -9.25
N SER A 543 5.13 26.40 -10.05
CA SER A 543 3.85 25.88 -9.59
C SER A 543 3.53 24.56 -10.30
N TYR A 544 3.15 23.56 -9.54
CA TYR A 544 2.71 22.25 -10.07
C TYR A 544 1.36 22.36 -10.80
N ALA A 545 0.44 23.21 -10.32
CA ALA A 545 -0.83 23.47 -11.01
C ALA A 545 -0.62 24.10 -12.38
N LYS A 546 0.37 25.02 -12.52
CA LYS A 546 0.75 25.57 -13.82
C LYS A 546 1.44 24.54 -14.71
N ALA A 547 2.29 23.69 -14.13
CA ALA A 547 2.93 22.61 -14.88
C ALA A 547 1.89 21.63 -15.44
N ALA A 548 0.87 21.25 -14.66
CA ALA A 548 -0.23 20.39 -15.12
C ALA A 548 -0.93 20.96 -16.36
N LYS A 549 -1.21 22.26 -16.38
CA LYS A 549 -1.79 22.94 -17.55
C LYS A 549 -0.90 22.87 -18.80
N GLY A 550 0.41 22.85 -18.61
CA GLY A 550 1.38 22.67 -19.69
C GLY A 550 1.30 21.27 -20.36
N PHE A 551 0.81 20.27 -19.64
CA PHE A 551 0.54 18.92 -20.16
C PHE A 551 -0.90 18.73 -20.64
N GLY A 552 -1.71 19.78 -20.71
CA GLY A 552 -3.12 19.70 -21.11
C GLY A 552 -4.07 19.16 -20.03
N LEU A 553 -3.63 19.20 -18.77
CA LEU A 553 -4.38 18.76 -17.60
C LEU A 553 -4.98 19.97 -16.86
N GLU A 554 -5.96 19.71 -15.99
CA GLU A 554 -6.46 20.78 -15.11
C GLU A 554 -5.53 21.01 -13.92
N GLY A 555 -5.30 22.27 -13.59
CA GLY A 555 -4.45 22.68 -12.47
C GLY A 555 -5.12 23.78 -11.65
N VAL A 556 -5.29 23.57 -10.36
CA VAL A 556 -5.95 24.48 -9.44
C VAL A 556 -5.01 24.81 -8.27
N LEU A 557 -4.87 26.09 -7.94
CA LEU A 557 -4.14 26.56 -6.77
C LEU A 557 -5.14 26.96 -5.69
N VAL A 558 -5.00 26.41 -4.49
CA VAL A 558 -5.89 26.69 -3.35
C VAL A 558 -5.09 27.13 -2.12
N LYS A 559 -5.69 27.99 -1.30
CA LYS A 559 -5.08 28.58 -0.10
C LYS A 559 -5.94 28.40 1.16
N THR A 560 -7.23 28.15 0.99
CA THR A 560 -8.19 28.07 2.10
C THR A 560 -8.86 26.69 2.16
N GLN A 561 -9.39 26.34 3.33
CA GLN A 561 -10.14 25.09 3.53
C GLN A 561 -11.35 25.00 2.59
N SER A 562 -12.11 26.11 2.44
CA SER A 562 -13.29 26.13 1.58
C SER A 562 -12.95 25.93 0.10
N GLU A 563 -11.86 26.54 -0.37
CA GLU A 563 -11.36 26.32 -1.74
C GLU A 563 -10.93 24.87 -1.94
N LEU A 564 -10.23 24.28 -0.98
CA LEU A 564 -9.78 22.89 -1.07
C LEU A 564 -10.95 21.90 -1.08
N THR A 565 -11.93 22.09 -0.18
CA THR A 565 -13.14 21.26 -0.14
C THR A 565 -13.93 21.35 -1.44
N ALA A 566 -14.10 22.54 -1.99
CA ALA A 566 -14.79 22.77 -3.27
C ALA A 566 -14.02 22.10 -4.43
N ALA A 567 -12.71 22.39 -4.54
CA ALA A 567 -11.86 21.82 -5.60
C ALA A 567 -11.85 20.28 -5.58
N LEU A 568 -11.84 19.65 -4.41
CA LEU A 568 -11.92 18.20 -4.28
C LEU A 568 -13.26 17.65 -4.81
N LYS A 569 -14.38 18.25 -4.40
CA LYS A 569 -15.71 17.81 -4.85
C LYS A 569 -15.85 17.93 -6.36
N GLU A 570 -15.43 19.08 -6.92
CA GLU A 570 -15.48 19.34 -8.35
C GLU A 570 -14.57 18.41 -9.15
N SER A 571 -13.32 18.22 -8.71
CA SER A 571 -12.36 17.36 -9.40
C SER A 571 -12.73 15.88 -9.34
N CYS A 572 -13.25 15.40 -8.20
CA CYS A 572 -13.73 14.02 -8.11
C CYS A 572 -14.92 13.76 -9.06
N LYS A 573 -15.82 14.72 -9.21
CA LYS A 573 -16.91 14.64 -10.19
C LYS A 573 -16.38 14.70 -11.63
N ALA A 574 -15.44 15.59 -11.91
CA ALA A 574 -14.88 15.77 -13.24
C ALA A 574 -14.13 14.51 -13.77
N GLN A 575 -13.76 13.57 -12.89
CA GLN A 575 -13.22 12.27 -13.33
C GLN A 575 -14.23 11.47 -14.17
N GLU A 576 -15.54 11.65 -13.97
CA GLU A 576 -16.59 11.01 -14.77
C GLU A 576 -16.57 11.49 -16.22
N ASP A 577 -16.13 12.73 -16.43
CA ASP A 577 -15.97 13.38 -17.73
C ASP A 577 -14.56 13.18 -18.33
N GLY A 578 -13.73 12.36 -17.70
CA GLY A 578 -12.36 12.08 -18.15
C GLY A 578 -11.35 13.20 -17.85
N VAL A 579 -11.63 14.08 -16.89
CA VAL A 579 -10.78 15.23 -16.56
C VAL A 579 -9.88 14.90 -15.36
N THR A 580 -8.57 14.88 -15.60
CA THR A 580 -7.55 14.80 -14.55
C THR A 580 -7.23 16.19 -13.98
N THR A 581 -7.28 16.31 -12.66
CA THR A 581 -7.05 17.57 -11.96
C THR A 581 -5.91 17.47 -10.94
N PHE A 582 -4.98 18.45 -11.00
CA PHE A 582 -3.92 18.65 -10.00
C PHE A 582 -4.26 19.86 -9.12
N ILE A 583 -4.47 19.61 -7.84
CA ILE A 583 -4.77 20.64 -6.83
C ILE A 583 -3.48 20.93 -6.06
N GLU A 584 -2.89 22.10 -6.29
CA GLU A 584 -1.74 22.60 -5.53
C GLU A 584 -2.23 23.36 -4.30
N VAL A 585 -1.93 22.83 -3.11
CA VAL A 585 -2.40 23.36 -1.83
C VAL A 585 -1.26 24.09 -1.13
N LEU A 586 -1.37 25.40 -0.97
CA LEU A 586 -0.37 26.18 -0.25
C LEU A 586 -0.51 25.97 1.26
N LEU A 587 0.53 25.44 1.87
CA LEU A 587 0.59 25.16 3.31
C LEU A 587 1.71 25.96 3.97
N ASN A 588 1.52 26.26 5.25
CA ASN A 588 2.60 26.73 6.10
C ASN A 588 3.62 25.59 6.37
N GLN A 589 4.74 25.92 6.98
CA GLN A 589 5.82 24.96 7.25
C GLN A 589 5.70 24.26 8.60
N GLU A 590 4.49 24.05 9.12
CA GLU A 590 4.28 23.24 10.31
C GLU A 590 4.80 21.82 10.17
N LEU A 591 5.25 21.26 11.29
CA LEU A 591 5.80 19.91 11.39
C LEU A 591 4.89 19.05 12.26
N GLY A 592 4.74 17.79 11.88
CA GLY A 592 4.04 16.78 12.67
C GLY A 592 4.86 16.31 13.88
N GLU A 593 4.27 15.44 14.70
CA GLU A 593 4.93 14.81 15.82
C GLU A 593 6.23 14.09 15.39
N PRO A 594 7.29 14.18 16.16
CA PRO A 594 8.52 13.44 15.87
C PRO A 594 8.32 11.95 16.06
N PHE A 595 8.84 11.13 15.15
CA PHE A 595 8.61 9.69 15.20
C PHE A 595 9.73 8.91 15.82
N ARG A 596 10.82 9.24 16.18
CA ARG A 596 11.90 8.41 16.74
C ARG A 596 12.83 9.19 17.66
N ARG A 597 12.30 9.60 18.79
CA ARG A 597 13.08 10.33 19.79
C ARG A 597 14.24 9.51 20.39
N ASP A 598 14.08 8.18 20.42
CA ASP A 598 15.02 7.25 21.06
C ASP A 598 16.07 6.68 20.11
N ALA A 599 15.79 6.63 18.81
CA ALA A 599 16.65 5.98 17.84
C ALA A 599 17.62 6.93 17.11
N MET A 600 17.38 8.25 17.18
CA MET A 600 18.25 9.27 16.61
C MET A 600 18.80 10.12 17.74
N LYS A 601 19.83 9.61 18.39
CA LYS A 601 20.61 10.39 19.35
C LYS A 601 21.47 11.39 18.57
N ALA A 602 21.82 12.51 19.23
CA ALA A 602 22.81 13.42 18.69
C ALA A 602 24.05 12.64 18.23
N PRO A 603 24.65 12.99 17.10
CA PRO A 603 25.86 12.33 16.64
C PRO A 603 26.90 12.31 17.76
N VAL A 604 27.47 11.13 18.01
CA VAL A 604 28.60 11.01 18.92
C VAL A 604 29.77 11.79 18.30
N GLU A 605 30.43 12.63 19.06
CA GLU A 605 31.67 13.27 18.61
C GLU A 605 32.64 12.18 18.16
N VAL A 606 33.02 12.22 16.88
CA VAL A 606 34.03 11.32 16.36
C VAL A 606 35.39 11.94 16.70
N ALA A 607 36.21 11.21 17.45
CA ALA A 607 37.53 11.67 17.84
C ALA A 607 38.34 12.17 16.63
N GLY A 608 38.76 13.43 16.66
CA GLY A 608 39.56 14.08 15.59
C GLY A 608 38.78 14.83 14.53
N ILE A 609 37.41 14.87 14.63
CA ILE A 609 36.59 15.70 13.74
C ILE A 609 35.75 16.62 14.61
N ASP A 610 36.09 17.92 14.64
CA ASP A 610 35.19 18.93 15.23
C ASP A 610 34.14 19.29 14.17
N PRO A 611 32.82 19.06 14.41
CA PRO A 611 31.77 19.47 13.47
C PRO A 611 31.78 20.95 13.13
N LYS A 612 32.37 21.81 14.02
CA LYS A 612 32.51 23.23 13.78
C LYS A 612 33.58 23.53 12.70
N ASP A 613 34.61 22.70 12.62
CA ASP A 613 35.65 22.85 11.59
C ASP A 613 35.18 22.38 10.21
N MET A 614 34.19 21.49 10.13
CA MET A 614 33.60 21.05 8.87
C MET A 614 32.61 22.08 8.28
N ARG A 615 32.14 23.04 9.08
CA ARG A 615 31.17 24.08 8.63
C ARG A 615 31.89 25.32 8.02
N GLN A 616 33.21 25.36 8.02
CA GLN A 616 34.00 26.48 7.48
C GLN A 616 34.56 26.23 6.08
N GLN A 617 34.25 25.11 5.44
CA GLN A 617 34.53 24.82 4.06
C GLN A 617 33.26 24.85 3.23
#